data_56baa60d6c0707b51dda5fd6221ba35b
#
_entry.id   56baa60d6c0707b51dda5fd6221ba35b
#
_cell.length_a   1.000
_cell.length_b   1.000
_cell.length_c   1.000
_cell.angle_alpha   90.00
_cell.angle_beta   90.00
_cell.angle_gamma   90.00
#
_symmetry.space_group_name_H-M   'P 1'
#
loop_
_entity.id
_entity.type
_entity.pdbx_description
1 polymer ?
#
loop_
_entity_poly.entity_id
_entity_poly.type
_entity_poly.pdbx_seq_one_letter_code
_entity_poly.pdbx_strand_id
1 'polypeptide(L)'
;MRAIQVASFGGPEVLTPVEMPEPVPGPGRLVVGMVAADVIFLDTLLRSGWGRELFPRTLPYVPGSGGAGEVLAVGAGVDPGWRGRRVVVRGDGTYAEQAVVREEDVLPVPDGLSTTAAAALVHDGVTALGFHRVGAPGPGEWVLVTSAAGGAGTLLVRLAVEAGARVVAAASSEAKRALARDLGADAVVDYTRADWTDRVREATGGGAALAYDGAGGALGTRTVDAVADGGRYLTYGTADGFAAPDGEEAARRGIRLHAPLKDGPPEQADVRALLGLALARAAEGRLRPVIGAVHPLERAADAHRALAARAVVGKSLLLVGGAEDRAGGAEGRAGGAEDRPGAEEGRAGADGDGGRE
;
A
#
# COMPACT_ATOMS: atom_id res chain seq x y z
N MET A 1 4.36 -26.32 9.34
CA MET A 1 3.68 -25.08 8.89
C MET A 1 4.00 -24.81 7.43
N ARG A 2 3.07 -24.21 6.71
CA ARG A 2 3.31 -23.76 5.32
C ARG A 2 4.03 -22.41 5.31
N ALA A 3 4.94 -22.25 4.36
CA ALA A 3 5.66 -21.01 4.12
C ALA A 3 5.99 -20.87 2.62
N ILE A 4 6.33 -19.69 2.20
CA ILE A 4 6.94 -19.43 0.89
C ILE A 4 8.45 -19.35 1.07
N GLN A 5 9.18 -20.07 0.24
CA GLN A 5 10.64 -20.07 0.28
C GLN A 5 11.22 -19.54 -1.04
N VAL A 6 12.29 -18.79 -0.93
CA VAL A 6 13.16 -18.37 -2.03
C VAL A 6 14.47 -19.13 -1.89
N ALA A 7 14.69 -20.11 -2.75
CA ALA A 7 15.92 -20.92 -2.77
C ALA A 7 17.00 -20.35 -3.72
N SER A 8 16.60 -19.54 -4.68
CA SER A 8 17.48 -18.82 -5.60
C SER A 8 16.87 -17.47 -5.96
N PHE A 9 17.69 -16.47 -6.25
CA PHE A 9 17.20 -15.20 -6.77
C PHE A 9 16.65 -15.37 -8.19
N GLY A 10 15.58 -14.65 -8.53
CA GLY A 10 14.96 -14.78 -9.84
C GLY A 10 13.63 -14.05 -9.98
N GLY A 11 12.83 -14.45 -10.95
CA GLY A 11 11.48 -13.95 -11.18
C GLY A 11 10.47 -14.46 -10.14
N PRO A 12 9.17 -14.13 -10.27
CA PRO A 12 8.13 -14.55 -9.31
C PRO A 12 8.03 -16.08 -9.12
N GLU A 13 8.48 -16.86 -10.09
CA GLU A 13 8.49 -18.32 -10.08
C GLU A 13 9.35 -18.96 -8.99
N VAL A 14 10.31 -18.20 -8.44
CA VAL A 14 11.17 -18.69 -7.34
C VAL A 14 10.48 -18.68 -5.97
N LEU A 15 9.29 -18.09 -5.88
CA LEU A 15 8.45 -18.13 -4.67
C LEU A 15 7.74 -19.48 -4.59
N THR A 16 8.34 -20.42 -3.86
CA THR A 16 7.88 -21.80 -3.80
C THR A 16 7.20 -22.10 -2.46
N PRO A 17 5.95 -22.58 -2.45
CA PRO A 17 5.34 -23.11 -1.23
C PRO A 17 6.11 -24.32 -0.70
N VAL A 18 6.39 -24.32 0.60
CA VAL A 18 7.11 -25.40 1.29
C VAL A 18 6.47 -25.71 2.64
N GLU A 19 6.67 -26.94 3.11
CA GLU A 19 6.39 -27.33 4.49
C GLU A 19 7.66 -27.17 5.33
N MET A 20 7.53 -26.51 6.49
CA MET A 20 8.60 -26.27 7.45
C MET A 20 8.18 -26.72 8.85
N PRO A 21 9.12 -27.06 9.75
CA PRO A 21 8.80 -27.26 11.15
C PRO A 21 8.14 -26.02 11.76
N GLU A 22 7.26 -26.23 12.73
CA GLU A 22 6.72 -25.11 13.51
C GLU A 22 7.84 -24.44 14.30
N PRO A 23 7.92 -23.10 14.32
CA PRO A 23 8.99 -22.41 14.99
C PRO A 23 8.78 -22.37 16.51
N VAL A 24 9.88 -22.37 17.26
CA VAL A 24 9.87 -22.16 18.71
C VAL A 24 10.50 -20.80 19.01
N PRO A 25 9.89 -19.97 19.87
CA PRO A 25 10.43 -18.65 20.17
C PRO A 25 11.67 -18.76 21.05
N GLY A 26 12.77 -18.20 20.61
CA GLY A 26 13.97 -17.98 21.44
C GLY A 26 13.77 -16.86 22.47
N PRO A 27 14.76 -16.59 23.33
CA PRO A 27 14.71 -15.48 24.28
C PRO A 27 14.44 -14.13 23.60
N GLY A 28 13.56 -13.31 24.18
CA GLY A 28 13.18 -12.00 23.65
C GLY A 28 12.35 -12.04 22.35
N ARG A 29 11.80 -13.22 21.99
CA ARG A 29 11.05 -13.40 20.72
C ARG A 29 9.65 -13.94 20.97
N LEU A 30 8.80 -13.69 19.97
CA LEU A 30 7.43 -14.20 19.90
C LEU A 30 7.27 -15.06 18.65
N VAL A 31 6.33 -16.00 18.70
CA VAL A 31 5.77 -16.66 17.51
C VAL A 31 4.40 -16.05 17.25
N VAL A 32 4.22 -15.50 16.08
CA VAL A 32 2.96 -14.92 15.63
C VAL A 32 2.35 -15.81 14.55
N GLY A 33 1.12 -16.29 14.76
CA GLY A 33 0.30 -16.92 13.74
C GLY A 33 -0.22 -15.84 12.81
N MET A 34 0.26 -15.85 11.57
CA MET A 34 -0.05 -14.81 10.60
C MET A 34 -1.48 -14.97 10.07
N VAL A 35 -2.23 -13.87 10.02
CA VAL A 35 -3.54 -13.76 9.35
C VAL A 35 -3.38 -13.16 7.97
N ALA A 36 -2.54 -12.12 7.86
CA ALA A 36 -2.24 -11.48 6.59
C ALA A 36 -0.79 -11.01 6.56
N ALA A 37 -0.11 -11.27 5.45
CA ALA A 37 1.20 -10.71 5.16
C ALA A 37 1.07 -9.53 4.18
N ASP A 38 1.79 -8.48 4.47
CA ASP A 38 1.89 -7.27 3.66
C ASP A 38 2.80 -7.54 2.45
N VAL A 39 2.34 -7.24 1.23
CA VAL A 39 3.15 -7.36 0.01
C VAL A 39 3.59 -5.97 -0.42
N ILE A 40 4.89 -5.73 -0.42
CA ILE A 40 5.48 -4.45 -0.83
C ILE A 40 6.36 -4.60 -2.07
N PHE A 41 6.59 -3.50 -2.78
CA PHE A 41 7.41 -3.54 -4.00
C PHE A 41 8.85 -3.97 -3.70
N LEU A 42 9.40 -3.60 -2.54
CA LEU A 42 10.72 -4.02 -2.10
C LEU A 42 10.86 -5.54 -2.04
N ASP A 43 9.82 -6.28 -1.64
CA ASP A 43 9.85 -7.76 -1.63
C ASP A 43 10.12 -8.33 -3.02
N THR A 44 9.59 -7.68 -4.07
CA THR A 44 9.84 -8.10 -5.46
C THR A 44 11.29 -7.88 -5.88
N LEU A 45 11.89 -6.80 -5.40
CA LEU A 45 13.29 -6.44 -5.66
C LEU A 45 14.24 -7.40 -4.91
N LEU A 46 14.01 -7.61 -3.61
CA LEU A 46 14.84 -8.51 -2.79
C LEU A 46 14.84 -9.94 -3.33
N ARG A 47 13.65 -10.43 -3.72
CA ARG A 47 13.51 -11.74 -4.36
C ARG A 47 14.32 -11.85 -5.67
N SER A 48 14.39 -10.77 -6.45
CA SER A 48 15.18 -10.76 -7.70
C SER A 48 16.69 -10.72 -7.48
N GLY A 49 17.13 -10.45 -6.25
CA GLY A 49 18.52 -10.25 -5.90
C GLY A 49 19.02 -8.82 -6.06
N TRP A 50 18.11 -7.87 -6.27
CA TRP A 50 18.46 -6.45 -6.27
C TRP A 50 18.88 -5.98 -4.87
N GLY A 51 19.86 -5.11 -4.81
CA GLY A 51 20.27 -4.44 -3.58
C GLY A 51 20.91 -5.36 -2.53
N ARG A 52 21.50 -6.50 -2.91
CA ARG A 52 22.13 -7.46 -1.97
C ARG A 52 23.19 -6.87 -1.07
N GLU A 53 23.84 -5.79 -1.49
CA GLU A 53 24.83 -5.07 -0.68
C GLU A 53 24.17 -4.25 0.44
N LEU A 54 22.97 -3.72 0.20
CA LEU A 54 22.21 -2.93 1.16
C LEU A 54 21.26 -3.79 2.02
N PHE A 55 20.72 -4.84 1.43
CA PHE A 55 19.77 -5.77 2.03
C PHE A 55 20.23 -7.21 1.86
N PRO A 56 21.26 -7.65 2.60
CA PRO A 56 21.79 -9.00 2.45
C PRO A 56 20.74 -10.06 2.80
N ARG A 57 20.62 -11.08 1.96
CA ARG A 57 19.73 -12.24 2.16
C ARG A 57 20.53 -13.52 1.96
N THR A 58 20.49 -14.41 2.95
CA THR A 58 21.08 -15.74 2.86
C THR A 58 20.04 -16.71 2.33
N LEU A 59 20.34 -17.35 1.21
CA LEU A 59 19.48 -18.36 0.60
C LEU A 59 19.66 -19.73 1.29
N PRO A 60 18.57 -20.54 1.48
CA PRO A 60 17.19 -20.16 1.23
C PRO A 60 16.62 -19.26 2.35
N TYR A 61 15.62 -18.42 2.04
CA TYR A 61 14.92 -17.61 3.03
C TYR A 61 13.40 -17.56 2.80
N VAL A 62 12.65 -17.24 3.86
CA VAL A 62 11.21 -16.92 3.79
C VAL A 62 11.06 -15.42 3.59
N PRO A 63 10.42 -14.93 2.51
CA PRO A 63 10.23 -13.52 2.25
C PRO A 63 9.14 -12.88 3.12
N GLY A 64 8.90 -11.59 2.86
CA GLY A 64 7.94 -10.75 3.59
C GLY A 64 8.58 -10.07 4.78
N SER A 65 8.23 -8.81 4.98
CA SER A 65 8.83 -7.93 6.02
C SER A 65 7.77 -7.28 6.92
N GLY A 66 6.50 -7.67 6.77
CA GLY A 66 5.41 -7.14 7.58
C GLY A 66 4.12 -7.91 7.44
N GLY A 67 3.20 -7.67 8.37
CA GLY A 67 1.89 -8.28 8.37
C GLY A 67 1.19 -8.14 9.72
N ALA A 68 0.15 -8.93 9.94
CA ALA A 68 -0.56 -8.98 11.20
C ALA A 68 -1.09 -10.38 11.50
N GLY A 69 -1.26 -10.67 12.78
CA GLY A 69 -1.71 -11.97 13.25
C GLY A 69 -1.95 -11.99 14.74
N GLU A 70 -1.90 -13.17 15.34
CA GLU A 70 -2.09 -13.41 16.77
C GLU A 70 -0.84 -14.03 17.38
N VAL A 71 -0.45 -13.60 18.58
CA VAL A 71 0.69 -14.17 19.31
C VAL A 71 0.33 -15.57 19.83
N LEU A 72 1.00 -16.58 19.32
CA LEU A 72 0.80 -17.99 19.70
C LEU A 72 1.68 -18.41 20.87
N ALA A 73 2.94 -17.95 20.87
CA ALA A 73 3.91 -18.31 21.90
C ALA A 73 4.89 -17.15 22.17
N VAL A 74 5.45 -17.16 23.38
CA VAL A 74 6.45 -16.18 23.84
C VAL A 74 7.68 -16.91 24.37
N GLY A 75 8.85 -16.38 24.07
CA GLY A 75 10.14 -16.88 24.56
C GLY A 75 10.51 -16.34 25.94
N ALA A 76 11.61 -16.82 26.47
CA ALA A 76 12.12 -16.36 27.76
C ALA A 76 12.36 -14.83 27.75
N GLY A 77 11.98 -14.16 28.84
CA GLY A 77 12.15 -12.72 29.03
C GLY A 77 11.06 -11.84 28.34
N VAL A 78 10.11 -12.43 27.63
CA VAL A 78 8.97 -11.73 27.05
C VAL A 78 7.76 -11.83 27.98
N ASP A 79 6.98 -10.74 28.10
CA ASP A 79 5.75 -10.72 28.90
C ASP A 79 4.75 -11.78 28.41
N PRO A 80 4.35 -12.76 29.25
CA PRO A 80 3.35 -13.76 28.91
C PRO A 80 1.99 -13.17 28.49
N GLY A 81 1.69 -11.95 28.90
CA GLY A 81 0.48 -11.23 28.54
C GLY A 81 0.35 -10.90 27.05
N TRP A 82 1.38 -11.14 26.24
CA TRP A 82 1.28 -11.06 24.78
C TRP A 82 0.47 -12.19 24.14
N ARG A 83 0.41 -13.37 24.76
CA ARG A 83 -0.32 -14.52 24.20
C ARG A 83 -1.77 -14.19 23.90
N GLY A 84 -2.25 -14.60 22.73
CA GLY A 84 -3.60 -14.36 22.26
C GLY A 84 -3.88 -12.92 21.83
N ARG A 85 -2.91 -12.01 21.92
CA ARG A 85 -3.10 -10.64 21.44
C ARG A 85 -2.96 -10.59 19.93
N ARG A 86 -3.85 -9.83 19.29
CA ARG A 86 -3.70 -9.44 17.88
C ARG A 86 -2.61 -8.39 17.77
N VAL A 87 -1.67 -8.61 16.85
CA VAL A 87 -0.50 -7.74 16.66
C VAL A 87 -0.24 -7.49 15.18
N VAL A 88 0.31 -6.31 14.88
CA VAL A 88 1.06 -6.10 13.65
C VAL A 88 2.52 -6.49 13.89
N VAL A 89 3.13 -6.98 12.83
CA VAL A 89 4.53 -7.41 12.80
C VAL A 89 5.26 -6.56 11.77
N ARG A 90 6.42 -6.04 12.12
CA ARG A 90 7.37 -5.45 11.19
C ARG A 90 8.72 -6.14 11.31
N GLY A 91 8.86 -7.27 10.64
CA GLY A 91 10.01 -8.16 10.70
C GLY A 91 10.00 -9.16 9.56
N ASP A 92 11.15 -9.80 9.34
CA ASP A 92 11.34 -10.73 8.23
C ASP A 92 10.57 -12.06 8.38
N GLY A 93 10.30 -12.72 7.26
CA GLY A 93 9.76 -14.08 7.22
C GLY A 93 8.25 -14.17 7.38
N THR A 94 7.51 -13.12 7.03
CA THR A 94 6.05 -13.06 7.23
C THR A 94 5.23 -13.80 6.16
N TYR A 95 5.84 -14.29 5.07
CA TYR A 95 5.16 -15.14 4.10
C TYR A 95 5.11 -16.60 4.57
N ALA A 96 4.57 -16.80 5.75
CA ALA A 96 4.45 -18.10 6.40
C ALA A 96 3.21 -18.14 7.31
N GLU A 97 2.76 -19.32 7.70
CA GLU A 97 1.68 -19.47 8.68
C GLU A 97 2.09 -18.97 10.07
N GLN A 98 3.39 -19.02 10.38
CA GLN A 98 3.92 -18.52 11.65
C GLN A 98 5.25 -17.81 11.41
N ALA A 99 5.45 -16.67 12.06
CA ALA A 99 6.69 -15.89 12.01
C ALA A 99 7.30 -15.74 13.41
N VAL A 100 8.64 -15.84 13.50
CA VAL A 100 9.39 -15.56 14.73
C VAL A 100 9.91 -14.15 14.66
N VAL A 101 9.46 -13.30 15.60
CA VAL A 101 9.77 -11.88 15.61
C VAL A 101 10.29 -11.44 16.97
N ARG A 102 10.97 -10.30 17.04
CA ARG A 102 11.39 -9.69 18.31
C ARG A 102 10.19 -8.99 18.95
N GLU A 103 10.16 -8.89 20.27
CA GLU A 103 9.12 -8.15 20.99
C GLU A 103 9.04 -6.68 20.54
N GLU A 104 10.16 -6.06 20.22
CA GLU A 104 10.24 -4.67 19.75
C GLU A 104 9.66 -4.47 18.33
N ASP A 105 9.50 -5.54 17.54
CA ASP A 105 8.99 -5.50 16.16
C ASP A 105 7.45 -5.65 16.08
N VAL A 106 6.77 -5.80 17.23
CA VAL A 106 5.32 -5.94 17.29
C VAL A 106 4.65 -4.74 17.96
N LEU A 107 3.44 -4.42 17.49
CA LEU A 107 2.52 -3.50 18.16
C LEU A 107 1.13 -4.14 18.25
N PRO A 108 0.38 -3.90 19.33
CA PRO A 108 -0.97 -4.42 19.46
C PRO A 108 -1.88 -3.77 18.37
N VAL A 109 -2.77 -4.59 17.79
CA VAL A 109 -3.85 -4.08 16.93
C VAL A 109 -4.92 -3.50 17.84
N PRO A 110 -5.31 -2.22 17.66
CA PRO A 110 -6.38 -1.60 18.44
C PRO A 110 -7.72 -2.31 18.27
N ASP A 111 -8.57 -2.22 19.28
CA ASP A 111 -9.96 -2.68 19.19
C ASP A 111 -10.70 -1.92 18.06
N GLY A 112 -11.61 -2.61 17.39
CA GLY A 112 -12.36 -2.06 16.26
C GLY A 112 -11.61 -2.04 14.93
N LEU A 113 -10.28 -2.27 14.89
CA LEU A 113 -9.52 -2.43 13.65
C LEU A 113 -9.37 -3.92 13.32
N SER A 114 -9.70 -4.30 12.08
CA SER A 114 -9.48 -5.67 11.62
C SER A 114 -7.99 -5.98 11.46
N THR A 115 -7.62 -7.25 11.66
CA THR A 115 -6.23 -7.71 11.51
C THR A 115 -5.73 -7.50 10.08
N THR A 116 -6.59 -7.70 9.09
CA THR A 116 -6.28 -7.47 7.67
C THR A 116 -6.03 -5.98 7.36
N ALA A 117 -6.87 -5.08 7.89
CA ALA A 117 -6.65 -3.64 7.74
C ALA A 117 -5.37 -3.17 8.45
N ALA A 118 -5.07 -3.73 9.63
CA ALA A 118 -3.83 -3.46 10.34
C ALA A 118 -2.60 -3.91 9.54
N ALA A 119 -2.64 -5.12 8.93
CA ALA A 119 -1.58 -5.61 8.06
C ALA A 119 -1.30 -4.66 6.89
N ALA A 120 -2.35 -4.10 6.28
CA ALA A 120 -2.23 -3.17 5.15
C ALA A 120 -1.53 -1.85 5.50
N LEU A 121 -1.41 -1.51 6.79
CA LEU A 121 -0.82 -0.26 7.27
C LEU A 121 0.65 -0.38 7.70
N VAL A 122 1.18 -1.59 7.80
CA VAL A 122 2.51 -1.83 8.40
C VAL A 122 3.61 -1.02 7.70
N HIS A 123 3.64 -1.01 6.38
CA HIS A 123 4.60 -0.21 5.61
C HIS A 123 3.95 1.06 5.04
N ASP A 124 2.77 0.95 4.43
CA ASP A 124 2.14 2.06 3.73
C ASP A 124 1.67 3.16 4.68
N GLY A 125 1.18 2.80 5.88
CA GLY A 125 0.80 3.75 6.93
C GLY A 125 2.00 4.54 7.45
N VAL A 126 3.11 3.85 7.72
CA VAL A 126 4.37 4.48 8.16
C VAL A 126 4.91 5.42 7.08
N THR A 127 4.96 4.95 5.84
CA THR A 127 5.41 5.74 4.69
C THR A 127 4.55 6.99 4.51
N ALA A 128 3.23 6.83 4.44
CA ALA A 128 2.32 7.94 4.20
C ALA A 128 2.40 9.01 5.30
N LEU A 129 2.37 8.60 6.58
CA LEU A 129 2.46 9.55 7.71
C LEU A 129 3.83 10.21 7.81
N GLY A 130 4.91 9.45 7.57
CA GLY A 130 6.26 10.00 7.57
C GLY A 130 6.45 11.07 6.49
N PHE A 131 6.05 10.78 5.26
CA PHE A 131 6.15 11.74 4.15
C PHE A 131 5.17 12.90 4.28
N HIS A 132 3.97 12.67 4.80
CA HIS A 132 3.03 13.73 5.10
C HIS A 132 3.60 14.70 6.15
N ARG A 133 4.25 14.18 7.21
CA ARG A 133 4.92 15.00 8.24
C ARG A 133 6.03 15.87 7.64
N VAL A 134 6.85 15.31 6.77
CA VAL A 134 7.97 16.03 6.11
C VAL A 134 7.46 17.02 5.08
N GLY A 135 6.49 16.62 4.26
CA GLY A 135 5.90 17.48 3.23
C GLY A 135 5.08 18.63 3.81
N ALA A 136 4.44 18.40 4.96
CA ALA A 136 3.63 19.38 5.69
C ALA A 136 2.73 20.22 4.76
N PRO A 137 1.81 19.59 3.99
CA PRO A 137 0.94 20.34 3.09
C PRO A 137 -0.01 21.25 3.90
N GLY A 138 -0.16 22.48 3.45
CA GLY A 138 -1.06 23.47 4.06
C GLY A 138 -2.40 23.60 3.32
N PRO A 139 -3.39 24.24 3.98
CA PRO A 139 -4.68 24.52 3.35
C PRO A 139 -4.52 25.33 2.05
N GLY A 140 -5.21 24.88 1.00
CA GLY A 140 -5.20 25.52 -0.32
C GLY A 140 -3.95 25.26 -1.16
N GLU A 141 -2.87 24.67 -0.62
CA GLU A 141 -1.70 24.28 -1.41
C GLU A 141 -2.05 23.17 -2.41
N TRP A 142 -1.52 23.27 -3.63
CA TRP A 142 -1.60 22.19 -4.59
C TRP A 142 -0.55 21.11 -4.30
N VAL A 143 -1.01 19.87 -4.11
CA VAL A 143 -0.19 18.70 -3.87
C VAL A 143 -0.34 17.73 -5.02
N LEU A 144 0.76 17.38 -5.67
CA LEU A 144 0.81 16.31 -6.66
C LEU A 144 1.19 15.00 -5.96
N VAL A 145 0.42 13.95 -6.21
CA VAL A 145 0.76 12.58 -5.78
C VAL A 145 0.91 11.70 -7.01
N THR A 146 2.12 11.23 -7.33
CA THR A 146 2.32 10.19 -8.34
C THR A 146 2.13 8.81 -7.74
N SER A 147 1.82 7.80 -8.56
CA SER A 147 1.40 6.48 -8.05
C SER A 147 0.24 6.56 -7.05
N ALA A 148 -0.65 7.53 -7.24
CA ALA A 148 -1.71 7.92 -6.30
C ALA A 148 -2.68 6.80 -5.92
N ALA A 149 -2.79 5.76 -6.74
CA ALA A 149 -3.63 4.60 -6.48
C ALA A 149 -2.85 3.37 -5.94
N GLY A 150 -1.60 3.52 -5.54
CA GLY A 150 -0.85 2.52 -4.79
C GLY A 150 -1.18 2.56 -3.29
N GLY A 151 -0.72 1.59 -2.50
CA GLY A 151 -1.03 1.52 -1.09
C GLY A 151 -0.72 2.82 -0.33
N ALA A 152 0.53 3.26 -0.30
CA ALA A 152 0.92 4.52 0.34
C ALA A 152 0.34 5.75 -0.38
N GLY A 153 0.22 5.72 -1.72
CA GLY A 153 -0.33 6.82 -2.51
C GLY A 153 -1.78 7.16 -2.13
N THR A 154 -2.63 6.15 -1.93
CA THR A 154 -4.03 6.33 -1.51
C THR A 154 -4.14 7.01 -0.14
N LEU A 155 -3.23 6.67 0.76
CA LEU A 155 -3.16 7.29 2.09
C LEU A 155 -2.64 8.73 2.02
N LEU A 156 -1.62 9.01 1.17
CA LEU A 156 -1.10 10.38 0.96
C LEU A 156 -2.15 11.30 0.37
N VAL A 157 -2.95 10.83 -0.61
CA VAL A 157 -4.08 11.60 -1.15
C VAL A 157 -5.04 11.99 -0.02
N ARG A 158 -5.49 11.03 0.80
CA ARG A 158 -6.39 11.29 1.93
C ARG A 158 -5.80 12.25 2.97
N LEU A 159 -4.54 12.06 3.33
CA LEU A 159 -3.86 12.91 4.30
C LEU A 159 -3.71 14.36 3.80
N ALA A 160 -3.42 14.54 2.51
CA ALA A 160 -3.36 15.88 1.90
C ALA A 160 -4.74 16.56 1.88
N VAL A 161 -5.78 15.82 1.50
CA VAL A 161 -7.17 16.31 1.53
C VAL A 161 -7.58 16.67 2.97
N GLU A 162 -7.28 15.84 3.96
CA GLU A 162 -7.57 16.12 5.39
C GLU A 162 -6.85 17.38 5.89
N ALA A 163 -5.65 17.66 5.37
CA ALA A 163 -4.91 18.88 5.66
C ALA A 163 -5.49 20.15 4.98
N GLY A 164 -6.56 20.01 4.19
CA GLY A 164 -7.17 21.09 3.43
C GLY A 164 -6.40 21.46 2.16
N ALA A 165 -5.45 20.68 1.74
CA ALA A 165 -4.74 20.87 0.48
C ALA A 165 -5.61 20.46 -0.71
N ARG A 166 -5.32 21.03 -1.89
CA ARG A 166 -5.88 20.62 -3.18
C ARG A 166 -4.99 19.55 -3.79
N VAL A 167 -5.57 18.50 -4.30
CA VAL A 167 -4.79 17.34 -4.74
C VAL A 167 -4.92 17.09 -6.24
N VAL A 168 -3.78 17.02 -6.94
CA VAL A 168 -3.67 16.41 -8.27
C VAL A 168 -3.12 14.99 -8.08
N ALA A 169 -3.91 14.00 -8.47
CA ALA A 169 -3.49 12.61 -8.42
C ALA A 169 -3.09 12.09 -9.80
N ALA A 170 -1.87 11.58 -9.92
CA ALA A 170 -1.37 11.03 -11.18
C ALA A 170 -1.31 9.49 -11.14
N ALA A 171 -1.96 8.84 -12.12
CA ALA A 171 -2.07 7.39 -12.20
C ALA A 171 -2.18 6.89 -13.65
N SER A 172 -1.87 5.59 -13.90
CA SER A 172 -1.70 5.01 -15.24
C SER A 172 -2.99 4.55 -15.92
N SER A 173 -4.11 4.38 -15.19
CA SER A 173 -5.35 3.86 -15.77
C SER A 173 -6.56 4.63 -15.26
N GLU A 174 -7.68 4.53 -15.99
CA GLU A 174 -8.92 5.22 -15.58
C GLU A 174 -9.44 4.68 -14.24
N ALA A 175 -9.41 3.37 -14.00
CA ALA A 175 -9.81 2.80 -12.72
C ALA A 175 -9.00 3.37 -11.54
N LYS A 176 -7.69 3.57 -11.73
CA LYS A 176 -6.81 4.19 -10.72
C LYS A 176 -7.11 5.67 -10.52
N ARG A 177 -7.43 6.39 -11.59
CA ARG A 177 -7.83 7.80 -11.52
C ARG A 177 -9.20 7.97 -10.88
N ALA A 178 -10.15 7.06 -11.16
CA ALA A 178 -11.46 7.04 -10.50
C ALA A 178 -11.32 6.87 -8.99
N LEU A 179 -10.53 5.88 -8.55
CA LEU A 179 -10.23 5.72 -7.12
C LEU A 179 -9.66 7.01 -6.50
N ALA A 180 -8.74 7.69 -7.20
CA ALA A 180 -8.16 8.92 -6.66
C ALA A 180 -9.20 10.04 -6.50
N ARG A 181 -10.18 10.15 -7.42
CA ARG A 181 -11.33 11.08 -7.27
C ARG A 181 -12.18 10.70 -6.06
N ASP A 182 -12.49 9.42 -5.87
CA ASP A 182 -13.26 8.92 -4.72
C ASP A 182 -12.54 9.18 -3.39
N LEU A 183 -11.20 9.26 -3.41
CA LEU A 183 -10.39 9.62 -2.26
C LEU A 183 -10.32 11.14 -2.00
N GLY A 184 -10.91 11.96 -2.88
CA GLY A 184 -11.02 13.40 -2.73
C GLY A 184 -10.00 14.21 -3.54
N ALA A 185 -9.34 13.64 -4.56
CA ALA A 185 -8.47 14.40 -5.45
C ALA A 185 -9.29 15.39 -6.28
N ASP A 186 -8.88 16.68 -6.30
CA ASP A 186 -9.53 17.77 -7.08
C ASP A 186 -9.32 17.59 -8.59
N ALA A 187 -8.16 17.03 -8.97
CA ALA A 187 -7.83 16.73 -10.36
C ALA A 187 -7.09 15.40 -10.48
N VAL A 188 -7.23 14.77 -11.63
CA VAL A 188 -6.53 13.52 -11.95
C VAL A 188 -5.84 13.62 -13.30
N VAL A 189 -4.63 13.06 -13.39
CA VAL A 189 -3.81 13.11 -14.60
C VAL A 189 -3.31 11.70 -14.95
N ASP A 190 -3.30 11.41 -16.27
CA ASP A 190 -2.70 10.20 -16.81
C ASP A 190 -1.22 10.42 -17.06
N TYR A 191 -0.37 9.89 -16.19
CA TYR A 191 1.08 10.04 -16.30
C TYR A 191 1.73 9.18 -17.42
N THR A 192 0.96 8.33 -18.10
CA THR A 192 1.45 7.59 -19.29
C THR A 192 1.52 8.47 -20.54
N ARG A 193 0.85 9.62 -20.53
CA ARG A 193 0.89 10.60 -21.62
C ARG A 193 2.18 11.42 -21.58
N ALA A 194 2.66 11.81 -22.75
CA ALA A 194 3.86 12.62 -22.86
C ALA A 194 3.71 14.03 -22.24
N ASP A 195 2.49 14.58 -22.30
CA ASP A 195 2.13 15.93 -21.84
C ASP A 195 1.61 15.98 -20.38
N TRP A 196 1.83 14.92 -19.58
CA TRP A 196 1.20 14.82 -18.25
C TRP A 196 1.66 15.91 -17.28
N THR A 197 2.90 16.34 -17.32
CA THR A 197 3.42 17.42 -16.46
C THR A 197 2.81 18.77 -16.79
N ASP A 198 2.59 19.05 -18.09
CA ASP A 198 1.92 20.26 -18.54
C ASP A 198 0.46 20.30 -18.07
N ARG A 199 -0.22 19.16 -18.11
CA ARG A 199 -1.59 19.02 -17.56
C ARG A 199 -1.66 19.24 -16.06
N VAL A 200 -0.64 18.82 -15.30
CA VAL A 200 -0.55 19.16 -13.87
C VAL A 200 -0.39 20.66 -13.71
N ARG A 201 0.50 21.29 -14.46
CA ARG A 201 0.72 22.75 -14.40
C ARG A 201 -0.52 23.54 -14.79
N GLU A 202 -1.27 23.08 -15.80
CA GLU A 202 -2.55 23.68 -16.20
C GLU A 202 -3.58 23.57 -15.06
N ALA A 203 -3.78 22.39 -14.48
CA ALA A 203 -4.73 22.14 -13.40
C ALA A 203 -4.41 22.94 -12.12
N THR A 204 -3.13 23.22 -11.87
CA THR A 204 -2.65 23.91 -10.66
C THR A 204 -2.41 25.41 -10.85
N GLY A 205 -2.47 25.90 -12.10
CA GLY A 205 -2.18 27.29 -12.42
C GLY A 205 -0.69 27.65 -12.33
N GLY A 206 0.22 26.69 -12.60
CA GLY A 206 1.66 26.97 -12.64
C GLY A 206 2.56 25.89 -12.03
N GLY A 207 2.00 24.88 -11.40
CA GLY A 207 2.69 23.75 -10.79
C GLY A 207 2.24 23.46 -9.36
N ALA A 208 2.53 22.28 -8.86
CA ALA A 208 2.21 21.89 -7.51
C ALA A 208 3.23 22.49 -6.51
N ALA A 209 2.77 23.01 -5.38
CA ALA A 209 3.64 23.48 -4.31
C ALA A 209 4.40 22.35 -3.61
N LEU A 210 3.83 21.13 -3.67
CA LEU A 210 4.41 19.93 -3.11
C LEU A 210 4.15 18.76 -4.07
N ALA A 211 5.17 17.95 -4.36
CA ALA A 211 5.02 16.69 -5.07
C ALA A 211 5.51 15.52 -4.22
N TYR A 212 4.67 14.51 -4.07
CA TYR A 212 5.01 13.19 -3.56
C TYR A 212 5.23 12.23 -4.73
N ASP A 213 6.46 11.78 -4.93
CA ASP A 213 6.79 10.84 -5.99
C ASP A 213 6.92 9.41 -5.46
N GLY A 214 5.99 8.55 -5.88
CA GLY A 214 5.97 7.12 -5.56
C GLY A 214 6.44 6.23 -6.71
N ALA A 215 6.72 6.79 -7.87
CA ALA A 215 7.10 6.02 -9.05
C ALA A 215 8.61 5.83 -9.17
N GLY A 216 9.38 6.87 -8.92
CA GLY A 216 10.83 6.88 -9.18
C GLY A 216 11.17 6.87 -10.67
N GLY A 217 12.41 6.50 -11.00
CA GLY A 217 12.91 6.36 -12.35
C GLY A 217 12.67 7.59 -13.24
N ALA A 218 12.41 7.36 -14.51
CA ALA A 218 12.16 8.44 -15.48
C ALA A 218 10.90 9.24 -15.16
N LEU A 219 9.83 8.59 -14.64
CA LEU A 219 8.60 9.29 -14.26
C LEU A 219 8.84 10.21 -13.07
N GLY A 220 9.52 9.72 -12.03
CA GLY A 220 9.89 10.52 -10.86
C GLY A 220 10.81 11.68 -11.22
N THR A 221 11.77 11.47 -12.12
CA THR A 221 12.65 12.53 -12.65
C THR A 221 11.85 13.65 -13.29
N ARG A 222 10.86 13.32 -14.13
CA ARG A 222 9.96 14.30 -14.77
C ARG A 222 8.97 14.94 -13.81
N THR A 223 8.68 14.34 -12.65
CA THR A 223 7.73 14.90 -11.68
C THR A 223 8.14 16.29 -11.22
N VAL A 224 9.44 16.61 -11.20
CA VAL A 224 9.98 17.96 -10.87
C VAL A 224 9.50 19.04 -11.83
N ASP A 225 9.25 18.69 -13.12
CA ASP A 225 8.74 19.64 -14.11
C ASP A 225 7.34 20.15 -13.75
N ALA A 226 6.57 19.33 -13.02
CA ALA A 226 5.22 19.67 -12.55
C ALA A 226 5.19 20.43 -11.22
N VAL A 227 6.33 20.62 -10.57
CA VAL A 227 6.46 21.39 -9.31
C VAL A 227 6.54 22.89 -9.63
N ALA A 228 5.91 23.72 -8.82
CA ALA A 228 6.02 25.17 -8.88
C ALA A 228 7.41 25.65 -8.41
N ASP A 229 7.83 26.83 -8.86
CA ASP A 229 9.06 27.45 -8.35
C ASP A 229 8.95 27.70 -6.84
N GLY A 230 10.01 27.42 -6.09
CA GLY A 230 10.02 27.45 -4.63
C GLY A 230 9.34 26.24 -3.96
N GLY A 231 8.81 25.29 -4.73
CA GLY A 231 8.10 24.12 -4.23
C GLY A 231 8.97 23.06 -3.56
N ARG A 232 8.33 21.94 -3.21
CA ARG A 232 8.94 20.76 -2.54
C ARG A 232 8.70 19.51 -3.37
N TYR A 233 9.74 18.70 -3.54
CA TYR A 233 9.66 17.39 -4.17
C TYR A 233 10.19 16.32 -3.21
N LEU A 234 9.36 15.31 -2.91
CA LEU A 234 9.68 14.23 -1.99
C LEU A 234 9.47 12.88 -2.68
N THR A 235 10.52 12.05 -2.74
CA THR A 235 10.44 10.69 -3.29
C THR A 235 10.17 9.69 -2.18
N TYR A 236 9.02 9.00 -2.22
CA TYR A 236 8.63 7.95 -1.28
C TYR A 236 8.66 6.54 -1.88
N GLY A 237 8.86 6.41 -3.18
CA GLY A 237 8.89 5.13 -3.88
C GLY A 237 9.94 5.08 -4.99
N THR A 238 10.36 3.87 -5.33
CA THR A 238 11.42 3.59 -6.31
C THR A 238 11.03 2.44 -7.23
N ALA A 239 9.75 2.34 -7.59
CA ALA A 239 9.24 1.22 -8.39
C ALA A 239 9.94 1.07 -9.76
N ASP A 240 10.40 2.18 -10.35
CA ASP A 240 11.21 2.23 -11.58
C ASP A 240 12.68 2.57 -11.33
N GLY A 241 13.18 2.34 -10.11
CA GLY A 241 14.49 2.80 -9.68
C GLY A 241 14.45 4.19 -9.03
N PHE A 242 15.63 4.71 -8.70
CA PHE A 242 15.72 6.05 -8.11
C PHE A 242 15.46 7.13 -9.16
N ALA A 243 14.63 8.12 -8.81
CA ALA A 243 14.52 9.34 -9.58
C ALA A 243 15.86 10.10 -9.57
N ALA A 244 16.19 10.74 -10.68
CA ALA A 244 17.41 11.55 -10.84
C ALA A 244 17.04 12.92 -11.43
N PRO A 245 16.31 13.78 -10.68
CA PRO A 245 16.01 15.13 -11.13
C PRO A 245 17.29 15.94 -11.30
N ASP A 246 17.27 16.90 -12.24
CA ASP A 246 18.37 17.84 -12.41
C ASP A 246 18.44 18.77 -11.19
N GLY A 247 19.48 18.59 -10.39
CA GLY A 247 19.69 19.35 -9.16
C GLY A 247 20.00 20.83 -9.40
N GLU A 248 20.68 21.17 -10.51
CA GLU A 248 21.00 22.56 -10.87
C GLU A 248 19.73 23.29 -11.32
N GLU A 249 18.90 22.64 -12.15
CA GLU A 249 17.61 23.19 -12.55
C GLU A 249 16.67 23.35 -11.36
N ALA A 250 16.58 22.35 -10.49
CA ALA A 250 15.79 22.43 -9.27
C ALA A 250 16.25 23.60 -8.37
N ALA A 251 17.57 23.77 -8.21
CA ALA A 251 18.13 24.88 -7.43
C ALA A 251 17.83 26.25 -8.05
N ARG A 252 17.93 26.40 -9.39
CA ARG A 252 17.57 27.65 -10.09
C ARG A 252 16.11 28.01 -9.89
N ARG A 253 15.22 27.01 -9.83
CA ARG A 253 13.79 27.18 -9.57
C ARG A 253 13.45 27.25 -8.08
N GLY A 254 14.44 27.16 -7.18
CA GLY A 254 14.25 27.14 -5.74
C GLY A 254 13.48 25.93 -5.22
N ILE A 255 13.43 24.83 -5.98
CA ILE A 255 12.74 23.60 -5.60
C ILE A 255 13.60 22.81 -4.60
N ARG A 256 13.01 22.47 -3.45
CA ARG A 256 13.67 21.62 -2.45
C ARG A 256 13.46 20.16 -2.78
N LEU A 257 14.55 19.47 -3.13
CA LEU A 257 14.54 18.03 -3.36
C LEU A 257 14.78 17.29 -2.05
N HIS A 258 13.95 16.30 -1.75
CA HIS A 258 14.06 15.44 -0.58
C HIS A 258 13.87 13.98 -0.97
N ALA A 259 14.92 13.18 -0.80
CA ALA A 259 14.96 11.78 -1.18
C ALA A 259 15.45 10.91 0.00
N PRO A 260 14.68 10.80 1.09
CA PRO A 260 15.12 10.15 2.34
C PRO A 260 15.49 8.69 2.14
N LEU A 261 14.99 8.02 1.11
CA LEU A 261 15.40 6.65 0.78
C LEU A 261 16.89 6.54 0.36
N LYS A 262 17.53 7.65 0.00
CA LYS A 262 18.96 7.70 -0.28
C LYS A 262 19.80 7.96 0.97
N ASP A 263 19.19 8.53 2.01
CA ASP A 263 19.86 8.88 3.26
C ASP A 263 19.95 7.69 4.25
N GLY A 264 19.38 6.55 3.88
CA GLY A 264 19.34 5.33 4.68
C GLY A 264 17.97 5.06 5.31
N PRO A 265 17.83 3.92 6.03
CA PRO A 265 16.58 3.58 6.70
C PRO A 265 16.29 4.57 7.84
N PRO A 266 14.98 4.89 8.09
CA PRO A 266 14.60 5.70 9.23
C PRO A 266 14.89 4.98 10.55
N GLU A 267 15.06 5.75 11.63
CA GLU A 267 15.25 5.17 12.96
C GLU A 267 14.06 4.30 13.38
N GLN A 268 14.34 3.17 14.02
CA GLN A 268 13.31 2.20 14.43
C GLN A 268 12.27 2.82 15.37
N ALA A 269 12.69 3.70 16.29
CA ALA A 269 11.80 4.40 17.20
C ALA A 269 10.78 5.28 16.45
N ASP A 270 11.19 6.01 15.42
CA ASP A 270 10.32 6.82 14.57
C ASP A 270 9.33 5.95 13.80
N VAL A 271 9.80 4.84 13.24
CA VAL A 271 8.96 3.88 12.54
C VAL A 271 7.88 3.29 13.44
N ARG A 272 8.26 2.90 14.67
CA ARG A 272 7.32 2.36 15.66
C ARG A 272 6.26 3.39 16.06
N ALA A 273 6.68 4.64 16.28
CA ALA A 273 5.76 5.74 16.61
C ALA A 273 4.77 6.03 15.46
N LEU A 274 5.26 6.07 14.21
CA LEU A 274 4.42 6.27 13.02
C LEU A 274 3.45 5.10 12.80
N LEU A 275 3.89 3.86 13.03
CA LEU A 275 3.02 2.68 12.93
C LEU A 275 1.91 2.74 13.99
N GLY A 276 2.25 3.05 15.25
CA GLY A 276 1.27 3.25 16.32
C GLY A 276 0.24 4.33 15.97
N LEU A 277 0.69 5.45 15.42
CA LEU A 277 -0.19 6.53 14.95
C LEU A 277 -1.09 6.07 13.78
N ALA A 278 -0.55 5.31 12.82
CA ALA A 278 -1.32 4.78 11.71
C ALA A 278 -2.46 3.87 12.19
N LEU A 279 -2.16 2.96 13.12
CA LEU A 279 -3.14 2.03 13.70
C LEU A 279 -4.21 2.78 14.50
N ALA A 280 -3.82 3.75 15.33
CA ALA A 280 -4.77 4.56 16.11
C ALA A 280 -5.71 5.35 15.19
N ARG A 281 -5.19 6.06 14.18
CA ARG A 281 -6.00 6.80 13.21
C ARG A 281 -6.90 5.88 12.40
N ALA A 282 -6.47 4.66 12.13
CA ALA A 282 -7.30 3.67 11.43
C ALA A 282 -8.44 3.16 12.32
N ALA A 283 -8.19 2.89 13.58
CA ALA A 283 -9.23 2.51 14.54
C ALA A 283 -10.28 3.63 14.73
N GLU A 284 -9.88 4.90 14.64
CA GLU A 284 -10.76 6.09 14.62
C GLU A 284 -11.48 6.29 13.26
N GLY A 285 -11.19 5.46 12.25
CA GLY A 285 -11.76 5.59 10.91
C GLY A 285 -11.18 6.75 10.07
N ARG A 286 -10.15 7.43 10.55
CA ARG A 286 -9.49 8.59 9.91
C ARG A 286 -8.43 8.20 8.88
N LEU A 287 -7.87 7.00 8.97
CA LEU A 287 -6.89 6.47 8.00
C LEU A 287 -7.34 5.09 7.55
N ARG A 288 -7.95 4.99 6.38
CA ARG A 288 -8.49 3.74 5.85
C ARG A 288 -7.63 3.24 4.69
N PRO A 289 -6.94 2.09 4.82
CA PRO A 289 -6.20 1.51 3.70
C PRO A 289 -7.18 1.01 2.63
N VAL A 290 -6.81 1.19 1.37
CA VAL A 290 -7.52 0.58 0.24
C VAL A 290 -6.86 -0.75 -0.06
N ILE A 291 -7.52 -1.85 0.26
CA ILE A 291 -7.03 -3.21 -0.04
C ILE A 291 -7.65 -3.63 -1.36
N GLY A 292 -6.84 -3.63 -2.42
CA GLY A 292 -7.34 -3.87 -3.78
C GLY A 292 -6.96 -5.23 -4.35
N ALA A 293 -6.04 -5.96 -3.72
CA ALA A 293 -5.68 -7.31 -4.11
C ALA A 293 -5.41 -8.17 -2.88
N VAL A 294 -5.99 -9.36 -2.91
CA VAL A 294 -5.82 -10.36 -1.86
C VAL A 294 -5.54 -11.70 -2.53
N HIS A 295 -4.47 -12.36 -2.11
CA HIS A 295 -4.07 -13.66 -2.64
C HIS A 295 -3.89 -14.65 -1.48
N PRO A 296 -4.22 -15.94 -1.65
CA PRO A 296 -3.78 -16.96 -0.71
C PRO A 296 -2.25 -16.99 -0.60
N LEU A 297 -1.72 -17.39 0.55
CA LEU A 297 -0.27 -17.47 0.78
C LEU A 297 0.46 -18.23 -0.34
N GLU A 298 -0.09 -19.36 -0.76
CA GLU A 298 0.48 -20.25 -1.79
C GLU A 298 0.55 -19.57 -3.17
N ARG A 299 -0.16 -18.49 -3.37
CA ARG A 299 -0.17 -17.68 -4.59
C ARG A 299 0.68 -16.41 -4.50
N ALA A 300 1.67 -16.37 -3.63
CA ALA A 300 2.58 -15.25 -3.48
C ALA A 300 3.25 -14.83 -4.80
N ALA A 301 3.54 -15.80 -5.68
CA ALA A 301 4.06 -15.53 -7.02
C ALA A 301 3.11 -14.66 -7.87
N ASP A 302 1.80 -14.87 -7.74
CA ASP A 302 0.79 -14.08 -8.48
C ASP A 302 0.70 -12.66 -7.91
N ALA A 303 0.75 -12.50 -6.58
CA ALA A 303 0.80 -11.19 -5.94
C ALA A 303 2.01 -10.36 -6.43
N HIS A 304 3.18 -10.99 -6.51
CA HIS A 304 4.40 -10.35 -7.01
C HIS A 304 4.31 -10.02 -8.50
N ARG A 305 3.72 -10.90 -9.35
CA ARG A 305 3.48 -10.62 -10.77
C ARG A 305 2.54 -9.43 -10.95
N ALA A 306 1.43 -9.40 -10.21
CA ALA A 306 0.47 -8.31 -10.28
C ALA A 306 1.09 -6.97 -9.87
N LEU A 307 1.93 -6.97 -8.83
CA LEU A 307 2.62 -5.78 -8.36
C LEU A 307 3.67 -5.29 -9.39
N ALA A 308 4.48 -6.19 -9.94
CA ALA A 308 5.47 -5.89 -10.98
C ALA A 308 4.80 -5.37 -12.27
N ALA A 309 3.64 -5.91 -12.64
CA ALA A 309 2.84 -5.44 -13.78
C ALA A 309 2.06 -4.15 -13.49
N ARG A 310 2.16 -3.57 -12.28
CA ARG A 310 1.39 -2.39 -11.84
C ARG A 310 -0.13 -2.58 -11.99
N ALA A 311 -0.60 -3.82 -11.92
CA ALA A 311 -2.02 -4.16 -12.05
C ALA A 311 -2.82 -3.89 -10.76
N VAL A 312 -2.14 -3.81 -9.62
CA VAL A 312 -2.78 -3.61 -8.30
C VAL A 312 -3.31 -2.18 -8.16
N VAL A 313 -4.51 -2.08 -7.62
CA VAL A 313 -5.14 -0.83 -7.18
C VAL A 313 -5.22 -0.87 -5.66
N GLY A 314 -4.55 0.05 -4.97
CA GLY A 314 -4.40 -0.01 -3.50
C GLY A 314 -3.31 -0.98 -3.04
N LYS A 315 -3.53 -1.58 -1.90
CA LYS A 315 -2.64 -2.53 -1.21
C LYS A 315 -2.85 -3.96 -1.68
N SER A 316 -1.77 -4.73 -1.78
CA SER A 316 -1.78 -6.17 -1.98
C SER A 316 -1.43 -6.89 -0.68
N LEU A 317 -2.17 -7.96 -0.35
CA LEU A 317 -1.95 -8.80 0.83
C LEU A 317 -1.92 -10.28 0.44
N LEU A 318 -1.19 -11.07 1.22
CA LEU A 318 -1.33 -12.52 1.26
C LEU A 318 -2.16 -12.90 2.49
N LEU A 319 -3.27 -13.63 2.30
CA LEU A 319 -4.00 -14.24 3.40
C LEU A 319 -3.42 -15.59 3.77
N VAL A 320 -3.26 -15.81 5.05
CA VAL A 320 -2.69 -17.01 5.62
C VAL A 320 -3.80 -17.82 6.27
N GLY A 321 -3.97 -19.07 5.81
CA GLY A 321 -4.81 -20.04 6.52
C GLY A 321 -6.30 -19.82 6.48
N GLY A 322 -6.93 -19.41 5.39
CA GLY A 322 -8.40 -19.43 5.22
C GLY A 322 -9.21 -18.72 6.32
N ALA A 323 -8.58 -17.89 7.12
CA ALA A 323 -9.20 -17.17 8.21
C ALA A 323 -9.99 -15.99 7.65
N GLU A 324 -11.30 -16.15 7.53
CA GLU A 324 -12.21 -15.00 7.55
C GLU A 324 -11.95 -14.23 8.86
N ASP A 325 -11.73 -12.95 8.75
CA ASP A 325 -11.51 -12.01 9.87
C ASP A 325 -12.70 -12.09 10.84
N ARG A 326 -12.59 -12.82 11.94
CA ARG A 326 -13.68 -13.09 12.89
C ARG A 326 -14.01 -11.90 13.81
N ALA A 327 -13.52 -10.71 13.50
CA ALA A 327 -13.91 -9.52 14.25
C ALA A 327 -13.84 -8.25 13.41
N GLY A 328 -14.94 -7.86 12.84
CA GLY A 328 -15.08 -6.59 12.14
C GLY A 328 -16.22 -6.67 11.12
N GLY A 329 -17.48 -6.54 11.62
CA GLY A 329 -18.66 -6.59 10.80
C GLY A 329 -18.70 -5.52 9.72
N ALA A 330 -19.26 -5.93 8.60
CA ALA A 330 -19.96 -5.17 7.59
C ALA A 330 -19.51 -3.72 7.33
N GLU A 331 -18.86 -3.54 6.16
CA GLU A 331 -19.30 -2.54 5.18
C GLU A 331 -18.21 -2.42 4.09
N GLY A 332 -18.59 -2.69 2.86
CA GLY A 332 -17.73 -2.45 1.71
C GLY A 332 -17.92 -3.42 0.54
N ARG A 333 -19.13 -3.92 0.32
CA ARG A 333 -19.49 -4.47 -0.99
C ARG A 333 -19.84 -3.30 -1.90
N ALA A 334 -18.95 -2.92 -2.76
CA ALA A 334 -19.27 -2.13 -3.94
C ALA A 334 -20.32 -2.90 -4.76
N GLY A 335 -21.47 -2.27 -5.00
CA GLY A 335 -22.61 -2.86 -5.71
C GLY A 335 -22.22 -3.26 -7.12
N GLY A 336 -22.16 -4.56 -7.36
CA GLY A 336 -22.29 -5.13 -8.68
C GLY A 336 -23.75 -5.00 -9.11
N ALA A 337 -23.98 -4.27 -10.19
CA ALA A 337 -25.29 -4.23 -10.83
C ALA A 337 -25.64 -5.64 -11.32
N GLU A 338 -26.59 -6.29 -10.66
CA GLU A 338 -27.24 -7.48 -11.17
C GLU A 338 -28.23 -7.06 -12.28
N ASP A 339 -27.88 -7.47 -13.50
CA ASP A 339 -28.76 -7.49 -14.66
C ASP A 339 -29.90 -8.49 -14.36
N ARG A 340 -31.12 -8.00 -14.20
CA ARG A 340 -32.30 -8.86 -14.10
C ARG A 340 -32.85 -9.14 -15.49
N PRO A 341 -33.00 -10.41 -15.91
CA PRO A 341 -33.72 -10.74 -17.12
C PRO A 341 -35.22 -10.51 -16.93
N GLY A 342 -35.84 -9.79 -17.89
CA GLY A 342 -37.26 -9.53 -17.94
C GLY A 342 -38.06 -10.83 -18.08
N ALA A 343 -39.06 -10.98 -17.24
CA ALA A 343 -40.09 -11.98 -17.40
C ALA A 343 -41.15 -11.43 -18.35
N GLU A 344 -41.31 -12.08 -19.51
CA GLU A 344 -42.51 -12.05 -20.34
C GLU A 344 -43.63 -12.77 -19.64
N GLU A 345 -44.70 -12.07 -19.29
CA GLU A 345 -46.03 -12.71 -19.11
C GLU A 345 -46.96 -12.21 -20.19
N GLY A 346 -47.28 -13.15 -21.07
CA GLY A 346 -48.38 -13.03 -22.00
C GLY A 346 -49.74 -13.06 -21.34
N ARG A 347 -50.64 -12.25 -21.82
CA ARG A 347 -52.10 -12.52 -21.77
C ARG A 347 -52.76 -12.14 -23.04
N ALA A 348 -53.36 -13.16 -23.64
CA ALA A 348 -54.29 -13.11 -24.74
C ALA A 348 -55.67 -12.61 -24.25
N GLY A 349 -56.39 -12.04 -25.16
CA GLY A 349 -57.85 -12.19 -25.15
C GLY A 349 -58.65 -10.95 -25.39
N ALA A 350 -59.22 -10.91 -26.55
CA ALA A 350 -60.67 -10.74 -26.89
C ALA A 350 -61.17 -9.34 -27.23
N ASP A 351 -61.53 -9.27 -28.48
CA ASP A 351 -62.80 -8.79 -29.09
C ASP A 351 -63.40 -7.42 -28.72
N GLY A 352 -63.76 -6.72 -29.76
CA GLY A 352 -64.83 -5.75 -29.73
C GLY A 352 -64.73 -4.63 -30.75
N ASP A 353 -65.11 -4.92 -31.97
CA ASP A 353 -66.11 -4.30 -32.83
C ASP A 353 -66.46 -2.82 -32.62
N GLY A 354 -66.58 -2.10 -33.74
CA GLY A 354 -67.45 -0.93 -33.86
C GLY A 354 -66.78 0.35 -34.37
N GLY A 355 -66.68 0.63 -35.65
CA GLY A 355 -67.62 1.34 -36.46
C GLY A 355 -67.41 2.84 -36.57
N ARG A 356 -67.24 3.26 -37.84
CA ARG A 356 -67.67 4.57 -38.43
C ARG A 356 -67.00 5.83 -37.84
N GLU A 357 -66.45 6.64 -38.62
CA GLU A 357 -66.65 7.34 -39.88
C GLU A 357 -65.31 7.81 -40.51
#